data_05a6378a91fcb29db9f7b2d91f75babb
#
_entry.id   05a6378a91fcb29db9f7b2d91f75babb
#
_cell.length_a   1.000
_cell.length_b   1.000
_cell.length_c   1.000
_cell.angle_alpha   90.00
_cell.angle_beta   90.00
_cell.angle_gamma   90.00
#
_symmetry.space_group_name_H-M   'P 1'
#
loop_
_entity.id
_entity.type
_entity.pdbx_description
1 polymer ?
#
loop_
_entity_poly.entity_id
_entity_poly.type
_entity_poly.pdbx_seq_one_letter_code
_entity_poly.pdbx_strand_id
1 'polypeptide(L)'
;MGLTSNNIVIAAAVAALLLFAVTIWLWPRLAGRGVAPVLGRVGMLLGTQLTVFVAFGLFANQSFGFYGSWSDLFGTQDEPGVVVDHDTPGTRVRVTETRHLAVDGGSSPRVAGRIEKVNIQGPVSGIASPAYIYLPPEYFRPEYARRTFPAALVLTGYPGTTEALINGLKYPQTSHRLVKAGRMQPLVLVMMRPTVAPPRDTECVDVPGGPRVETFFTQDLPKAVADHYRVGERARNWGVIGNSTGGYCALKMAMRHPDAFSAAAGLSPSYEAPIDATTGDLFGGSERLERENDLMWRLDHMPAPPVSLLVSSSEHGERNYRDTVRFVNKVKRLNRRGEPTRISSIILSTGGHNFHTWKREVPAALEWLGGRLGDR
;
A
#
# COMPACT_ATOMS: atom_id res chain seq x y z
N MET A 1 17.74 7.80 12.90
CA MET A 1 16.38 8.39 12.85
C MET A 1 15.82 8.09 11.46
N GLY A 2 14.60 7.52 11.40
CA GLY A 2 13.96 7.19 10.12
C GLY A 2 13.45 8.46 9.42
N LEU A 3 13.44 8.46 8.08
CA LEU A 3 13.03 9.59 7.23
C LEU A 3 11.60 10.08 7.50
N THR A 4 10.73 9.22 8.04
CA THR A 4 9.33 9.51 8.41
C THR A 4 9.14 9.83 9.90
N SER A 5 10.23 10.06 10.65
CA SER A 5 10.18 10.34 12.10
C SER A 5 9.75 11.80 12.35
N ASN A 6 8.79 12.01 13.25
CA ASN A 6 8.38 13.35 13.71
C ASN A 6 9.59 14.18 14.16
N ASN A 7 10.56 13.54 14.83
CA ASN A 7 11.72 14.23 15.37
C ASN A 7 12.61 14.85 14.29
N ILE A 8 12.71 14.21 13.12
CA ILE A 8 13.54 14.75 12.02
C ILE A 8 12.85 15.94 11.33
N VAL A 9 11.52 15.89 11.19
CA VAL A 9 10.73 17.01 10.66
C VAL A 9 10.80 18.22 11.59
N ILE A 10 10.64 17.99 12.89
CA ILE A 10 10.75 19.05 13.90
C ILE A 10 12.17 19.64 13.90
N ALA A 11 13.20 18.79 13.88
CA ALA A 11 14.60 19.26 13.85
C ALA A 11 14.90 20.10 12.61
N ALA A 12 14.40 19.68 11.42
CA ALA A 12 14.55 20.45 10.19
C ALA A 12 13.81 21.79 10.22
N ALA A 13 12.61 21.83 10.77
CA ALA A 13 11.84 23.06 10.95
C ALA A 13 12.53 24.03 11.93
N VAL A 14 13.03 23.53 13.06
CA VAL A 14 13.80 24.34 14.03
C VAL A 14 15.09 24.87 13.38
N ALA A 15 15.82 24.03 12.64
CA ALA A 15 17.03 24.45 11.95
C ALA A 15 16.74 25.57 10.92
N ALA A 16 15.65 25.45 10.15
CA ALA A 16 15.22 26.47 9.19
C ALA A 16 14.89 27.80 9.88
N LEU A 17 14.15 27.75 11.01
CA LEU A 17 13.81 28.94 11.79
C LEU A 17 15.05 29.61 12.43
N LEU A 18 15.96 28.81 12.95
CA LEU A 18 17.22 29.34 13.52
C LEU A 18 18.09 29.99 12.45
N LEU A 19 18.25 29.35 11.29
CA LEU A 19 19.04 29.94 10.19
C LEU A 19 18.39 31.21 9.65
N PHE A 20 17.06 31.24 9.57
CA PHE A 20 16.30 32.45 9.21
C PHE A 20 16.56 33.60 10.20
N ALA A 21 16.45 33.32 11.50
CA ALA A 21 16.71 34.29 12.55
C ALA A 21 18.18 34.82 12.51
N VAL A 22 19.14 33.91 12.33
CA VAL A 22 20.55 34.26 12.15
C VAL A 22 20.76 35.13 10.90
N THR A 23 20.08 34.83 9.81
CA THR A 23 20.11 35.62 8.57
C THR A 23 19.65 37.05 8.82
N ILE A 24 18.52 37.25 9.52
CA ILE A 24 18.01 38.58 9.88
C ILE A 24 19.03 39.32 10.78
N TRP A 25 19.53 38.62 11.82
CA TRP A 25 20.47 39.22 12.77
C TRP A 25 21.80 39.64 12.17
N LEU A 26 22.35 38.84 11.24
CA LEU A 26 23.63 39.14 10.57
C LEU A 26 23.48 40.08 9.37
N TRP A 27 22.28 40.26 8.84
CA TRP A 27 22.05 41.05 7.64
C TRP A 27 22.65 42.47 7.68
N PRO A 28 22.50 43.25 8.79
CA PRO A 28 23.11 44.58 8.86
C PRO A 28 24.65 44.56 8.82
N ARG A 29 25.28 43.51 9.40
CA ARG A 29 26.73 43.35 9.40
C ARG A 29 27.28 43.04 8.01
N LEU A 30 26.47 42.46 7.14
CA LEU A 30 26.82 42.13 5.77
C LEU A 30 26.37 43.20 4.74
N ALA A 31 25.94 44.37 5.20
CA ALA A 31 25.44 45.46 4.34
C ALA A 31 26.55 46.16 3.51
N GLY A 32 27.84 45.85 3.73
CA GLY A 32 28.97 46.40 2.99
C GLY A 32 28.94 46.09 1.48
N ARG A 33 29.60 46.95 0.68
CA ARG A 33 29.66 46.84 -0.79
C ARG A 33 30.79 45.94 -1.33
N GLY A 34 31.55 45.25 -0.46
CA GLY A 34 32.62 44.33 -0.86
C GLY A 34 32.12 42.97 -1.33
N VAL A 35 33.00 42.22 -2.01
CA VAL A 35 32.66 40.85 -2.49
C VAL A 35 32.34 39.91 -1.35
N ALA A 36 33.08 39.95 -0.25
CA ALA A 36 32.85 39.06 0.89
C ALA A 36 31.49 39.27 1.56
N PRO A 37 31.00 40.51 1.87
CA PRO A 37 29.65 40.74 2.37
C PRO A 37 28.57 40.29 1.37
N VAL A 38 28.76 40.45 0.07
CA VAL A 38 27.80 40.00 -0.95
C VAL A 38 27.70 38.48 -0.96
N LEU A 39 28.84 37.78 -1.00
CA LEU A 39 28.87 36.31 -0.94
C LEU A 39 28.27 35.79 0.36
N GLY A 40 28.52 36.45 1.50
CA GLY A 40 27.91 36.13 2.79
C GLY A 40 26.39 36.21 2.75
N ARG A 41 25.81 37.26 2.19
CA ARG A 41 24.34 37.42 2.02
C ARG A 41 23.75 36.35 1.11
N VAL A 42 24.38 36.11 -0.05
CA VAL A 42 23.95 35.09 -1.00
C VAL A 42 24.00 33.71 -0.36
N GLY A 43 25.08 33.36 0.34
CA GLY A 43 25.22 32.09 1.03
C GLY A 43 24.13 31.88 2.13
N MET A 44 23.85 32.94 2.90
CA MET A 44 22.80 32.87 3.94
C MET A 44 21.40 32.74 3.35
N LEU A 45 21.10 33.44 2.28
CA LEU A 45 19.82 33.30 1.58
C LEU A 45 19.65 31.90 1.01
N LEU A 46 20.64 31.39 0.29
CA LEU A 46 20.64 30.06 -0.28
C LEU A 46 20.53 28.99 0.81
N GLY A 47 21.27 29.12 1.91
CA GLY A 47 21.22 28.22 3.03
C GLY A 47 19.83 28.20 3.70
N THR A 48 19.23 29.38 3.90
CA THR A 48 17.87 29.49 4.46
C THR A 48 16.84 28.87 3.51
N GLN A 49 16.89 29.14 2.21
CA GLN A 49 16.00 28.55 1.23
C GLN A 49 16.13 27.03 1.20
N LEU A 50 17.36 26.51 1.21
CA LEU A 50 17.61 25.07 1.22
C LEU A 50 17.03 24.39 2.47
N THR A 51 17.22 24.96 3.66
CA THR A 51 16.69 24.38 4.91
C THR A 51 15.18 24.43 4.97
N VAL A 52 14.55 25.49 4.49
CA VAL A 52 13.08 25.58 4.35
C VAL A 52 12.56 24.52 3.37
N PHE A 53 13.24 24.37 2.22
CA PHE A 53 12.86 23.38 1.22
C PHE A 53 12.98 21.93 1.75
N VAL A 54 14.07 21.64 2.47
CA VAL A 54 14.28 20.34 3.12
C VAL A 54 13.20 20.08 4.19
N ALA A 55 12.89 21.06 5.03
CA ALA A 55 11.84 20.91 6.05
C ALA A 55 10.48 20.64 5.43
N PHE A 56 10.12 21.37 4.36
CA PHE A 56 8.89 21.16 3.62
C PHE A 56 8.85 19.79 2.94
N GLY A 57 9.95 19.38 2.29
CA GLY A 57 10.09 18.06 1.66
C GLY A 57 9.94 16.91 2.65
N LEU A 58 10.55 17.01 3.84
CA LEU A 58 10.40 16.02 4.91
C LEU A 58 8.97 15.97 5.46
N PHE A 59 8.32 17.12 5.61
CA PHE A 59 6.92 17.20 6.03
C PHE A 59 5.99 16.55 4.99
N ALA A 60 6.19 16.86 3.71
CA ALA A 60 5.44 16.25 2.62
C ALA A 60 5.67 14.73 2.57
N ASN A 61 6.94 14.29 2.69
CA ASN A 61 7.26 12.87 2.75
C ASN A 61 6.60 12.16 3.94
N GLN A 62 6.55 12.80 5.10
CA GLN A 62 5.86 12.24 6.27
C GLN A 62 4.35 12.12 6.03
N SER A 63 3.75 13.09 5.33
CA SER A 63 2.30 13.11 5.05
C SER A 63 1.90 12.09 3.99
N PHE A 64 2.73 11.90 2.97
CA PHE A 64 2.42 11.05 1.82
C PHE A 64 3.17 9.71 1.81
N GLY A 65 4.25 9.58 2.60
CA GLY A 65 5.00 8.32 2.73
C GLY A 65 5.74 7.89 1.46
N PHE A 66 6.21 8.85 0.64
CA PHE A 66 6.91 8.56 -0.63
C PHE A 66 8.17 7.72 -0.42
N TYR A 67 8.96 8.05 0.61
CA TYR A 67 10.22 7.38 0.93
C TYR A 67 10.23 6.90 2.37
N GLY A 68 10.48 5.61 2.58
CA GLY A 68 10.52 5.00 3.92
C GLY A 68 11.85 5.14 4.64
N SER A 69 12.94 5.28 3.89
CA SER A 69 14.32 5.32 4.40
C SER A 69 15.19 6.28 3.59
N TRP A 70 16.37 6.62 4.12
CA TRP A 70 17.37 7.40 3.41
C TRP A 70 17.92 6.66 2.17
N SER A 71 18.10 5.35 2.27
CA SER A 71 18.52 4.50 1.15
C SER A 71 17.47 4.49 0.02
N ASP A 72 16.20 4.53 0.37
CA ASP A 72 15.10 4.63 -0.58
C ASP A 72 15.09 6.02 -1.28
N LEU A 73 15.29 7.10 -0.50
CA LEU A 73 15.37 8.47 -1.05
C LEU A 73 16.54 8.67 -2.01
N PHE A 74 17.70 8.11 -1.69
CA PHE A 74 18.92 8.28 -2.50
C PHE A 74 19.12 7.17 -3.54
N GLY A 75 18.18 6.23 -3.66
CA GLY A 75 18.29 5.11 -4.59
C GLY A 75 19.47 4.18 -4.30
N THR A 76 19.99 4.21 -3.08
CA THR A 76 21.11 3.36 -2.63
C THR A 76 20.62 2.04 -2.02
N GLN A 77 19.46 1.56 -2.43
CA GLN A 77 19.06 0.19 -2.13
C GLN A 77 19.87 -0.72 -3.05
N ASP A 78 21.07 -1.09 -2.60
CA ASP A 78 21.82 -2.22 -3.14
C ASP A 78 21.10 -3.53 -2.79
N GLU A 79 19.91 -3.74 -3.38
CA GLU A 79 19.40 -5.10 -3.43
C GLU A 79 20.24 -5.81 -4.50
N PRO A 80 21.09 -6.76 -4.12
CA PRO A 80 21.85 -7.51 -5.11
C PRO A 80 20.85 -8.18 -6.05
N GLY A 81 21.05 -8.01 -7.35
CA GLY A 81 20.24 -8.66 -8.36
C GLY A 81 20.20 -10.15 -8.05
N VAL A 82 19.00 -10.68 -7.81
CA VAL A 82 18.81 -12.09 -7.56
C VAL A 82 18.91 -12.80 -8.91
N VAL A 83 19.91 -13.65 -9.08
CA VAL A 83 19.96 -14.58 -10.23
C VAL A 83 18.76 -15.51 -10.07
N VAL A 84 17.78 -15.36 -10.94
CA VAL A 84 16.65 -16.27 -11.03
C VAL A 84 17.12 -17.45 -11.86
N ASP A 85 17.38 -18.57 -11.18
CA ASP A 85 17.70 -19.83 -11.86
C ASP A 85 16.37 -20.45 -12.31
N HIS A 86 16.10 -20.39 -13.60
CA HIS A 86 14.85 -20.89 -14.20
C HIS A 86 14.83 -22.43 -14.31
N ASP A 87 15.97 -23.08 -14.11
CA ASP A 87 16.15 -24.52 -14.30
C ASP A 87 15.99 -25.36 -13.01
N THR A 88 15.86 -24.71 -11.86
CA THR A 88 15.65 -25.43 -10.60
C THR A 88 14.15 -25.49 -10.30
N PRO A 89 13.53 -26.67 -10.08
CA PRO A 89 12.20 -26.81 -9.49
C PRO A 89 12.30 -26.29 -8.04
N GLY A 90 12.31 -24.98 -7.88
CA GLY A 90 12.58 -24.29 -6.62
C GLY A 90 11.37 -23.51 -6.14
N THR A 91 11.33 -23.32 -4.87
CA THR A 91 10.37 -22.57 -4.09
C THR A 91 10.09 -21.23 -4.75
N ARG A 92 8.83 -20.97 -5.17
CA ARG A 92 8.39 -19.68 -5.75
C ARG A 92 8.51 -18.51 -4.78
N VAL A 93 8.71 -18.79 -3.50
CA VAL A 93 8.91 -17.79 -2.44
C VAL A 93 10.29 -18.01 -1.82
N ARG A 94 11.15 -17.00 -1.88
CA ARG A 94 12.47 -17.02 -1.25
C ARG A 94 12.50 -16.02 -0.10
N VAL A 95 12.69 -16.49 1.12
CA VAL A 95 12.85 -15.62 2.30
C VAL A 95 14.28 -15.05 2.29
N THR A 96 14.38 -13.71 2.32
CA THR A 96 15.65 -12.97 2.31
C THR A 96 16.00 -12.38 3.67
N GLU A 97 14.99 -12.02 4.48
CA GLU A 97 15.18 -11.43 5.80
C GLU A 97 14.02 -11.81 6.71
N THR A 98 14.31 -11.94 8.00
CA THR A 98 13.28 -12.16 9.03
C THR A 98 13.35 -11.04 10.06
N ARG A 99 12.20 -10.39 10.33
CA ARG A 99 12.06 -9.32 11.33
C ARG A 99 11.08 -9.74 12.42
N HIS A 100 11.36 -9.33 13.63
CA HIS A 100 10.47 -9.56 14.77
C HIS A 100 9.59 -8.32 14.98
N LEU A 101 8.29 -8.53 15.11
CA LEU A 101 7.38 -7.47 15.55
C LEU A 101 7.52 -7.32 17.05
N ALA A 102 7.68 -6.08 17.53
CA ALA A 102 7.65 -5.77 18.96
C ALA A 102 6.25 -5.33 19.37
N VAL A 103 5.66 -6.02 20.35
CA VAL A 103 4.35 -5.71 20.92
C VAL A 103 4.42 -5.80 22.45
N ASP A 104 3.38 -5.32 23.13
CA ASP A 104 3.25 -5.51 24.58
C ASP A 104 3.21 -7.00 24.93
N GLY A 105 4.21 -7.47 25.65
CA GLY A 105 4.40 -8.89 25.99
C GLY A 105 5.59 -9.54 25.32
N GLY A 106 6.31 -8.83 24.43
CA GLY A 106 7.57 -9.32 23.85
C GLY A 106 7.58 -9.37 22.33
N SER A 107 8.68 -9.92 21.79
CA SER A 107 8.91 -9.98 20.33
C SER A 107 9.03 -11.42 19.80
N SER A 108 8.78 -12.44 20.65
CA SER A 108 8.85 -13.82 20.17
C SER A 108 7.75 -14.11 19.14
N PRO A 109 7.99 -15.00 18.14
CA PRO A 109 7.00 -15.31 17.12
C PRO A 109 5.65 -15.79 17.67
N ARG A 110 5.64 -16.51 18.82
CA ARG A 110 4.42 -17.00 19.48
C ARG A 110 3.63 -15.89 20.18
N VAL A 111 4.22 -14.72 20.40
CA VAL A 111 3.61 -13.56 21.07
C VAL A 111 3.25 -12.48 20.09
N ALA A 112 4.15 -12.13 19.19
CA ALA A 112 4.03 -10.98 18.29
C ALA A 112 3.79 -11.35 16.82
N GLY A 113 4.03 -12.62 16.44
CA GLY A 113 4.13 -13.01 15.05
C GLY A 113 5.51 -12.72 14.46
N ARG A 114 5.63 -12.86 13.16
CA ARG A 114 6.89 -12.69 12.44
C ARG A 114 6.65 -11.99 11.11
N ILE A 115 7.57 -11.13 10.70
CA ILE A 115 7.58 -10.50 9.38
C ILE A 115 8.75 -11.08 8.60
N GLU A 116 8.48 -11.62 7.44
CA GLU A 116 9.49 -12.13 6.51
C GLU A 116 9.54 -11.23 5.28
N LYS A 117 10.73 -10.75 4.92
CA LYS A 117 10.99 -10.17 3.61
C LYS A 117 11.23 -11.32 2.64
N VAL A 118 10.48 -11.35 1.57
CA VAL A 118 10.54 -12.43 0.58
C VAL A 118 10.66 -11.87 -0.82
N ASN A 119 11.16 -12.67 -1.75
CA ASN A 119 11.02 -12.45 -3.17
C ASN A 119 10.05 -13.51 -3.73
N ILE A 120 8.97 -13.05 -4.38
CA ILE A 120 7.94 -13.91 -4.98
C ILE A 120 8.17 -13.96 -6.48
N GLN A 121 8.31 -15.19 -7.01
CA GLN A 121 8.44 -15.42 -8.44
C GLN A 121 7.13 -15.85 -9.06
N GLY A 122 6.76 -15.20 -10.15
CA GLY A 122 5.56 -15.46 -10.93
C GLY A 122 5.90 -16.07 -12.29
N PRO A 123 5.87 -17.39 -12.43
CA PRO A 123 6.22 -18.05 -13.70
C PRO A 123 5.22 -17.76 -14.81
N VAL A 124 3.96 -17.45 -14.49
CA VAL A 124 2.93 -17.14 -15.51
C VAL A 124 3.08 -15.72 -16.04
N SER A 125 3.33 -14.75 -15.14
CA SER A 125 3.52 -13.35 -15.51
C SER A 125 4.92 -13.01 -15.98
N GLY A 126 5.92 -13.80 -15.56
CA GLY A 126 7.35 -13.50 -15.74
C GLY A 126 7.88 -12.44 -14.75
N ILE A 127 7.11 -12.10 -13.72
CA ILE A 127 7.46 -11.05 -12.75
C ILE A 127 8.06 -11.68 -11.50
N ALA A 128 9.14 -11.08 -10.99
CA ALA A 128 9.69 -11.34 -9.66
C ALA A 128 9.61 -10.06 -8.83
N SER A 129 9.01 -10.13 -7.63
CA SER A 129 8.79 -8.92 -6.83
C SER A 129 9.01 -9.17 -5.33
N PRO A 130 9.63 -8.21 -4.62
CA PRO A 130 9.77 -8.27 -3.18
C PRO A 130 8.42 -8.06 -2.49
N ALA A 131 8.22 -8.75 -1.36
CA ALA A 131 7.08 -8.61 -0.48
C ALA A 131 7.50 -8.72 0.99
N TYR A 132 6.65 -8.24 1.90
CA TYR A 132 6.73 -8.56 3.32
C TYR A 132 5.53 -9.41 3.72
N ILE A 133 5.78 -10.56 4.32
CA ILE A 133 4.73 -11.47 4.79
C ILE A 133 4.69 -11.42 6.33
N TYR A 134 3.57 -10.97 6.87
CA TYR A 134 3.31 -11.08 8.30
C TYR A 134 2.58 -12.36 8.62
N LEU A 135 3.20 -13.17 9.45
CA LEU A 135 2.66 -14.41 10.02
C LEU A 135 2.20 -14.11 11.45
N PRO A 136 0.90 -14.28 11.78
CA PRO A 136 0.38 -13.95 13.10
C PRO A 136 0.91 -14.91 14.17
N PRO A 137 0.82 -14.57 15.48
CA PRO A 137 1.29 -15.43 16.58
C PRO A 137 0.71 -16.85 16.54
N GLU A 138 -0.55 -16.98 16.15
CA GLU A 138 -1.28 -18.23 16.04
C GLU A 138 -0.61 -19.20 15.03
N TYR A 139 0.05 -18.66 14.01
CA TYR A 139 0.81 -19.46 13.05
C TYR A 139 1.92 -20.29 13.70
N PHE A 140 2.45 -19.85 14.85
CA PHE A 140 3.58 -20.49 15.56
C PHE A 140 3.15 -21.30 16.79
N ARG A 141 1.85 -21.34 17.10
CA ARG A 141 1.35 -22.05 18.27
C ARG A 141 0.95 -23.49 17.90
N PRO A 142 1.26 -24.46 18.77
CA PRO A 142 0.99 -25.89 18.49
C PRO A 142 -0.48 -26.21 18.21
N GLU A 143 -1.42 -25.53 18.89
CA GLU A 143 -2.86 -25.73 18.71
C GLU A 143 -3.36 -25.34 17.32
N TYR A 144 -2.58 -24.53 16.56
CA TYR A 144 -2.87 -24.14 15.19
C TYR A 144 -1.99 -24.86 14.15
N ALA A 145 -1.20 -25.88 14.53
CA ALA A 145 -0.20 -26.51 13.66
C ALA A 145 -0.80 -27.07 12.35
N ARG A 146 -2.06 -27.54 12.40
CA ARG A 146 -2.79 -28.10 11.24
C ARG A 146 -3.75 -27.12 10.59
N ARG A 147 -3.86 -25.88 11.11
CA ARG A 147 -4.80 -24.89 10.59
C ARG A 147 -4.24 -24.21 9.35
N THR A 148 -5.07 -24.09 8.33
CA THR A 148 -4.87 -23.21 7.19
C THR A 148 -5.43 -21.83 7.52
N PHE A 149 -4.68 -20.78 7.22
CA PHE A 149 -5.04 -19.40 7.51
C PHE A 149 -5.59 -18.72 6.26
N PRO A 150 -6.56 -17.83 6.38
CA PRO A 150 -6.86 -16.90 5.30
C PRO A 150 -5.72 -15.88 5.16
N ALA A 151 -5.61 -15.29 3.96
CA ALA A 151 -4.61 -14.28 3.64
C ALA A 151 -5.24 -13.00 3.09
N ALA A 152 -4.57 -11.89 3.31
CA ALA A 152 -4.90 -10.62 2.69
C ALA A 152 -3.69 -10.06 1.96
N LEU A 153 -3.84 -9.80 0.66
CA LEU A 153 -2.92 -8.98 -0.10
C LEU A 153 -3.12 -7.52 0.31
N VAL A 154 -2.06 -6.84 0.74
CA VAL A 154 -2.09 -5.46 1.21
C VAL A 154 -1.24 -4.61 0.28
N LEU A 155 -1.86 -3.65 -0.42
CA LEU A 155 -1.20 -2.82 -1.42
C LEU A 155 -1.08 -1.36 -0.98
N THR A 156 0.10 -0.77 -1.20
CA THR A 156 0.28 0.68 -1.00
C THR A 156 -0.41 1.47 -2.11
N GLY A 157 -0.53 2.79 -1.92
CA GLY A 157 -0.67 3.72 -3.03
C GLY A 157 0.65 3.87 -3.80
N TYR A 158 0.61 4.42 -5.00
CA TYR A 158 1.78 4.85 -5.75
C TYR A 158 2.13 6.31 -5.38
N PRO A 159 3.41 6.67 -5.21
CA PRO A 159 4.65 5.86 -5.26
C PRO A 159 5.09 5.26 -3.91
N GLY A 160 4.16 4.94 -3.01
CA GLY A 160 4.42 4.46 -1.66
C GLY A 160 5.28 3.19 -1.59
N THR A 161 5.95 3.00 -0.46
CA THR A 161 6.81 1.84 -0.20
C THR A 161 6.10 0.77 0.63
N THR A 162 6.53 -0.48 0.52
CA THR A 162 5.98 -1.58 1.31
C THR A 162 6.23 -1.37 2.81
N GLU A 163 7.36 -0.76 3.18
CA GLU A 163 7.69 -0.40 4.57
C GLU A 163 6.68 0.59 5.17
N ALA A 164 6.06 1.43 4.35
CA ALA A 164 5.01 2.35 4.79
C ALA A 164 3.76 1.61 5.30
N LEU A 165 3.45 0.42 4.79
CA LEU A 165 2.38 -0.45 5.30
C LEU A 165 2.71 -0.95 6.72
N ILE A 166 3.99 -1.25 6.99
CA ILE A 166 4.46 -1.77 8.28
C ILE A 166 4.63 -0.63 9.28
N ASN A 167 5.36 0.43 8.91
CA ASN A 167 5.81 1.49 9.81
C ASN A 167 4.84 2.67 9.88
N GLY A 168 4.19 3.02 8.77
CA GLY A 168 3.21 4.11 8.65
C GLY A 168 1.81 3.67 9.03
N LEU A 169 1.22 2.76 8.27
CA LEU A 169 -0.16 2.29 8.44
C LEU A 169 -0.30 1.21 9.53
N LYS A 170 0.83 0.63 9.99
CA LYS A 170 0.85 -0.32 11.12
C LYS A 170 -0.03 -1.55 10.92
N TYR A 171 -0.09 -2.10 9.68
CA TYR A 171 -0.92 -3.27 9.38
C TYR A 171 -0.64 -4.48 10.29
N PRO A 172 0.64 -4.92 10.50
CA PRO A 172 0.93 -6.04 11.38
C PRO A 172 0.49 -5.82 12.83
N GLN A 173 0.78 -4.63 13.39
CA GLN A 173 0.42 -4.27 14.76
C GLN A 173 -1.10 -4.17 14.93
N THR A 174 -1.80 -3.65 13.92
CA THR A 174 -3.26 -3.53 13.94
C THR A 174 -3.92 -4.90 13.85
N SER A 175 -3.45 -5.77 12.95
CA SER A 175 -3.90 -7.16 12.84
C SER A 175 -3.71 -7.90 14.16
N HIS A 176 -2.50 -7.85 14.74
CA HIS A 176 -2.20 -8.45 16.05
C HIS A 176 -3.18 -7.99 17.15
N ARG A 177 -3.41 -6.69 17.26
CA ARG A 177 -4.29 -6.10 18.27
C ARG A 177 -5.76 -6.53 18.07
N LEU A 178 -6.25 -6.57 16.83
CA LEU A 178 -7.63 -6.99 16.53
C LEU A 178 -7.85 -8.47 16.84
N VAL A 179 -6.88 -9.33 16.52
CA VAL A 179 -6.93 -10.77 16.84
C VAL A 179 -6.89 -10.98 18.34
N LYS A 180 -5.98 -10.31 19.05
CA LYS A 180 -5.87 -10.39 20.53
C LYS A 180 -7.16 -9.92 21.22
N ALA A 181 -7.86 -8.95 20.64
CA ALA A 181 -9.15 -8.45 21.13
C ALA A 181 -10.36 -9.33 20.73
N GLY A 182 -10.15 -10.42 20.00
CA GLY A 182 -11.22 -11.30 19.50
C GLY A 182 -12.11 -10.66 18.41
N ARG A 183 -11.70 -9.54 17.83
CA ARG A 183 -12.45 -8.79 16.81
C ARG A 183 -12.21 -9.29 15.40
N MET A 184 -11.12 -10.01 15.18
CA MET A 184 -10.76 -10.55 13.89
C MET A 184 -10.12 -11.92 14.06
N GLN A 185 -10.29 -12.81 13.09
CA GLN A 185 -9.52 -14.05 13.03
C GLN A 185 -8.08 -13.77 12.60
N PRO A 186 -7.11 -14.68 12.94
CA PRO A 186 -5.74 -14.56 12.47
C PRO A 186 -5.67 -14.58 10.93
N LEU A 187 -4.96 -13.59 10.35
CA LEU A 187 -4.71 -13.46 8.92
C LEU A 187 -3.22 -13.44 8.63
N VAL A 188 -2.81 -14.09 7.55
CA VAL A 188 -1.52 -13.84 6.92
C VAL A 188 -1.64 -12.58 6.07
N LEU A 189 -0.74 -11.60 6.25
CA LEU A 189 -0.74 -10.38 5.45
C LEU A 189 0.43 -10.43 4.46
N VAL A 190 0.12 -10.33 3.17
CA VAL A 190 1.12 -10.23 2.08
C VAL A 190 1.16 -8.76 1.66
N MET A 191 2.18 -8.04 2.12
CA MET A 191 2.30 -6.59 1.94
C MET A 191 3.23 -6.29 0.78
N MET A 192 2.75 -5.51 -0.21
CA MET A 192 3.47 -5.21 -1.44
C MET A 192 3.19 -3.80 -1.96
N ARG A 193 4.02 -3.37 -2.91
CA ARG A 193 3.72 -2.22 -3.77
C ARG A 193 2.84 -2.70 -4.92
N PRO A 194 1.92 -1.87 -5.45
CA PRO A 194 1.21 -2.18 -6.70
C PRO A 194 2.17 -2.17 -7.91
N THR A 195 3.27 -1.40 -7.82
CA THR A 195 4.30 -1.27 -8.85
C THR A 195 5.30 -2.42 -8.74
N VAL A 196 4.97 -3.58 -9.29
CA VAL A 196 5.84 -4.77 -9.31
C VAL A 196 6.76 -4.81 -10.54
N ALA A 197 6.61 -3.86 -11.46
CA ALA A 197 7.45 -3.65 -12.65
C ALA A 197 7.92 -2.18 -12.74
N PRO A 198 8.72 -1.69 -11.75
CA PRO A 198 9.12 -0.29 -11.70
C PRO A 198 9.94 0.13 -12.94
N PRO A 199 9.97 1.43 -13.28
CA PRO A 199 9.44 2.55 -12.49
C PRO A 199 7.96 2.88 -12.79
N ARG A 200 7.32 2.18 -13.73
CA ARG A 200 5.99 2.51 -14.24
C ARG A 200 4.90 2.12 -13.23
N ASP A 201 3.96 3.04 -12.98
CA ASP A 201 2.69 2.68 -12.36
C ASP A 201 1.80 2.01 -13.39
N THR A 202 1.47 0.75 -13.17
CA THR A 202 0.66 -0.04 -14.11
C THR A 202 -0.81 -0.12 -13.71
N GLU A 203 -1.20 0.52 -12.61
CA GLU A 203 -2.54 0.42 -12.05
C GLU A 203 -3.05 -1.04 -11.97
N CYS A 204 -2.10 -1.96 -11.72
CA CYS A 204 -2.33 -3.40 -11.70
C CYS A 204 -2.97 -3.95 -13.00
N VAL A 205 -2.67 -3.38 -14.15
CA VAL A 205 -3.12 -3.84 -15.46
C VAL A 205 -2.08 -4.76 -16.09
N ASP A 206 -2.53 -5.76 -16.83
CA ASP A 206 -1.69 -6.48 -17.78
C ASP A 206 -1.52 -5.59 -19.01
N VAL A 207 -0.39 -4.86 -19.07
CA VAL A 207 -0.15 -3.88 -20.13
C VAL A 207 0.13 -4.60 -21.46
N PRO A 208 -0.58 -4.29 -22.55
CA PRO A 208 -0.33 -4.91 -23.84
C PRO A 208 1.12 -4.73 -24.29
N GLY A 209 1.81 -5.85 -24.56
CA GLY A 209 3.24 -5.86 -24.88
C GLY A 209 4.18 -5.49 -23.73
N GLY A 210 3.67 -5.37 -22.51
CA GLY A 210 4.38 -4.97 -21.31
C GLY A 210 4.20 -5.96 -20.14
N PRO A 211 4.40 -5.48 -18.89
CA PRO A 211 4.32 -6.34 -17.71
C PRO A 211 2.90 -6.83 -17.43
N ARG A 212 2.76 -8.10 -17.06
CA ARG A 212 1.50 -8.78 -16.75
C ARG A 212 1.18 -8.73 -15.27
N VAL A 213 0.90 -7.52 -14.79
CA VAL A 213 0.80 -7.24 -13.34
C VAL A 213 -0.49 -7.78 -12.72
N GLU A 214 -1.61 -7.71 -13.44
CA GLU A 214 -2.88 -8.31 -13.00
C GLU A 214 -2.74 -9.84 -12.88
N THR A 215 -2.12 -10.48 -13.85
CA THR A 215 -1.80 -11.92 -13.83
C THR A 215 -0.92 -12.27 -12.62
N PHE A 216 0.12 -11.47 -12.33
CA PHE A 216 0.97 -11.71 -11.16
C PHE A 216 0.17 -11.72 -9.86
N PHE A 217 -0.65 -10.71 -9.62
CA PHE A 217 -1.41 -10.61 -8.37
C PHE A 217 -2.55 -11.61 -8.23
N THR A 218 -3.14 -12.04 -9.35
CA THR A 218 -4.35 -12.90 -9.31
C THR A 218 -4.07 -14.38 -9.48
N GLN A 219 -2.93 -14.74 -10.09
CA GLN A 219 -2.56 -16.14 -10.36
C GLN A 219 -1.27 -16.54 -9.64
N ASP A 220 -0.17 -15.83 -9.91
CA ASP A 220 1.16 -16.24 -9.42
C ASP A 220 1.29 -16.09 -7.91
N LEU A 221 0.93 -14.92 -7.37
CA LEU A 221 1.12 -14.59 -5.96
C LEU A 221 0.29 -15.49 -5.02
N PRO A 222 -1.03 -15.67 -5.21
CA PRO A 222 -1.81 -16.53 -4.32
C PRO A 222 -1.29 -17.96 -4.31
N LYS A 223 -0.93 -18.49 -5.48
CA LYS A 223 -0.39 -19.84 -5.59
C LYS A 223 0.99 -19.96 -4.92
N ALA A 224 1.90 -19.02 -5.17
CA ALA A 224 3.24 -19.05 -4.58
C ALA A 224 3.18 -19.00 -3.04
N VAL A 225 2.29 -18.14 -2.49
CA VAL A 225 2.10 -18.01 -1.04
C VAL A 225 1.46 -19.27 -0.45
N ALA A 226 0.45 -19.85 -1.09
CA ALA A 226 -0.19 -21.07 -0.61
C ALA A 226 0.74 -22.30 -0.69
N ASP A 227 1.59 -22.39 -1.70
CA ASP A 227 2.59 -23.46 -1.83
C ASP A 227 3.68 -23.39 -0.72
N HIS A 228 3.96 -22.19 -0.17
CA HIS A 228 5.03 -21.97 0.80
C HIS A 228 4.55 -21.82 2.25
N TYR A 229 3.35 -21.25 2.44
CA TYR A 229 2.78 -20.99 3.75
C TYR A 229 1.46 -21.75 3.94
N ARG A 230 1.05 -21.95 5.20
CA ARG A 230 -0.24 -22.54 5.53
C ARG A 230 -1.40 -21.57 5.26
N VAL A 231 -1.60 -21.23 3.99
CA VAL A 231 -2.66 -20.37 3.47
C VAL A 231 -3.56 -21.19 2.55
N GLY A 232 -4.87 -20.95 2.61
CA GLY A 232 -5.81 -21.64 1.73
C GLY A 232 -5.74 -21.13 0.29
N GLU A 233 -5.92 -22.03 -0.69
CA GLU A 233 -5.79 -21.70 -2.14
C GLU A 233 -7.07 -21.08 -2.73
N ARG A 234 -8.24 -21.28 -2.10
CA ARG A 234 -9.54 -20.86 -2.67
C ARG A 234 -9.77 -19.37 -2.49
N ALA A 235 -10.48 -18.73 -3.41
CA ALA A 235 -10.83 -17.32 -3.35
C ALA A 235 -11.42 -16.89 -1.98
N ARG A 236 -12.23 -17.73 -1.33
CA ARG A 236 -12.79 -17.45 0.01
C ARG A 236 -11.71 -17.29 1.10
N ASN A 237 -10.51 -17.79 0.87
CA ASN A 237 -9.38 -17.61 1.79
C ASN A 237 -8.57 -16.35 1.48
N TRP A 238 -8.86 -15.66 0.38
CA TRP A 238 -8.09 -14.51 -0.07
C TRP A 238 -8.94 -13.24 -0.13
N GLY A 239 -8.40 -12.22 0.47
CA GLY A 239 -8.89 -10.85 0.33
C GLY A 239 -7.79 -9.92 -0.14
N VAL A 240 -8.18 -8.74 -0.58
CA VAL A 240 -7.25 -7.71 -0.98
C VAL A 240 -7.66 -6.37 -0.37
N ILE A 241 -6.68 -5.60 0.12
CA ILE A 241 -6.88 -4.28 0.72
C ILE A 241 -5.77 -3.35 0.26
N GLY A 242 -6.10 -2.11 -0.03
CA GLY A 242 -5.09 -1.11 -0.37
C GLY A 242 -5.61 0.30 -0.25
N ASN A 243 -4.69 1.25 -0.35
CA ASN A 243 -5.00 2.68 -0.34
C ASN A 243 -4.62 3.35 -1.67
N SER A 244 -5.38 4.38 -2.09
CA SER A 244 -5.13 5.12 -3.35
C SER A 244 -5.09 4.15 -4.56
N THR A 245 -4.00 4.15 -5.36
CA THR A 245 -3.74 3.16 -6.42
C THR A 245 -3.96 1.72 -5.93
N GLY A 246 -3.40 1.35 -4.77
CA GLY A 246 -3.63 0.02 -4.19
C GLY A 246 -5.10 -0.24 -3.85
N GLY A 247 -5.86 0.80 -3.52
CA GLY A 247 -7.30 0.71 -3.29
C GLY A 247 -8.09 0.42 -4.58
N TYR A 248 -7.77 1.11 -5.66
CA TYR A 248 -8.30 0.81 -6.98
C TYR A 248 -7.93 -0.61 -7.44
N CYS A 249 -6.64 -0.97 -7.33
CA CYS A 249 -6.16 -2.32 -7.62
C CYS A 249 -6.96 -3.39 -6.85
N ALA A 250 -7.19 -3.17 -5.57
CA ALA A 250 -7.93 -4.11 -4.72
C ALA A 250 -9.36 -4.33 -5.24
N LEU A 251 -10.09 -3.27 -5.46
CA LEU A 251 -11.47 -3.35 -5.97
C LEU A 251 -11.52 -3.98 -7.36
N LYS A 252 -10.64 -3.54 -8.26
CA LYS A 252 -10.56 -4.03 -9.63
C LYS A 252 -10.28 -5.53 -9.68
N MET A 253 -9.25 -5.99 -8.96
CA MET A 253 -8.88 -7.40 -8.97
C MET A 253 -10.00 -8.29 -8.43
N ALA A 254 -10.65 -7.92 -7.33
CA ALA A 254 -11.78 -8.71 -6.83
C ALA A 254 -12.98 -8.71 -7.79
N MET A 255 -13.27 -7.57 -8.44
CA MET A 255 -14.36 -7.48 -9.41
C MET A 255 -14.09 -8.22 -10.72
N ARG A 256 -12.84 -8.33 -11.14
CA ARG A 256 -12.44 -9.03 -12.37
C ARG A 256 -12.12 -10.49 -12.15
N HIS A 257 -11.60 -10.83 -10.96
CA HIS A 257 -11.13 -12.18 -10.59
C HIS A 257 -11.77 -12.64 -9.28
N PRO A 258 -13.10 -12.87 -9.26
CA PRO A 258 -13.80 -13.38 -8.08
C PRO A 258 -13.40 -14.81 -7.71
N ASP A 259 -12.70 -15.51 -8.61
CA ASP A 259 -12.06 -16.80 -8.41
C ASP A 259 -10.72 -16.72 -7.65
N ALA A 260 -10.08 -15.52 -7.64
CA ALA A 260 -8.87 -15.26 -6.86
C ALA A 260 -9.16 -14.58 -5.50
N PHE A 261 -10.09 -13.61 -5.48
CA PHE A 261 -10.40 -12.82 -4.29
C PHE A 261 -11.90 -12.74 -4.04
N SER A 262 -12.35 -13.12 -2.83
CA SER A 262 -13.76 -13.06 -2.45
C SER A 262 -14.17 -11.74 -1.80
N ALA A 263 -13.20 -10.95 -1.33
CA ALA A 263 -13.45 -9.67 -0.67
C ALA A 263 -12.34 -8.66 -0.96
N ALA A 264 -12.72 -7.39 -1.11
CA ALA A 264 -11.78 -6.30 -1.32
C ALA A 264 -12.12 -5.04 -0.52
N ALA A 265 -11.09 -4.33 -0.05
CA ALA A 265 -11.22 -3.05 0.62
C ALA A 265 -10.35 -1.98 -0.07
N GLY A 266 -10.98 -0.97 -0.65
CA GLY A 266 -10.31 0.20 -1.23
C GLY A 266 -10.40 1.39 -0.27
N LEU A 267 -9.25 1.83 0.25
CA LEU A 267 -9.15 3.02 1.08
C LEU A 267 -8.84 4.21 0.18
N SER A 268 -9.76 5.17 0.13
CA SER A 268 -9.71 6.34 -0.77
C SER A 268 -9.39 5.96 -2.24
N PRO A 269 -10.10 4.98 -2.85
CA PRO A 269 -9.78 4.48 -4.18
C PRO A 269 -10.19 5.46 -5.28
N SER A 270 -9.58 5.35 -6.46
CA SER A 270 -10.20 5.72 -7.74
C SER A 270 -11.12 4.58 -8.20
N TYR A 271 -11.97 4.85 -9.20
CA TYR A 271 -12.88 3.87 -9.78
C TYR A 271 -12.57 3.57 -11.26
N GLU A 272 -11.55 4.23 -11.76
CA GLU A 272 -10.94 4.04 -13.08
C GLU A 272 -9.42 4.20 -12.93
N ALA A 273 -8.65 3.63 -13.85
CA ALA A 273 -7.21 3.81 -13.87
C ALA A 273 -6.88 5.24 -14.34
N PRO A 274 -6.15 6.05 -13.56
CA PRO A 274 -5.66 7.32 -14.05
C PRO A 274 -4.68 7.10 -15.19
N ILE A 275 -4.75 7.95 -16.22
CA ILE A 275 -3.79 7.97 -17.33
C ILE A 275 -3.01 9.28 -17.21
N ASP A 276 -1.76 9.18 -16.80
CA ASP A 276 -0.87 10.31 -16.61
C ASP A 276 0.58 9.98 -17.01
N ALA A 277 1.52 10.87 -16.69
CA ALA A 277 2.93 10.67 -17.04
C ALA A 277 3.59 9.47 -16.34
N THR A 278 3.04 8.99 -15.21
CA THR A 278 3.57 7.84 -14.47
C THR A 278 3.03 6.52 -14.98
N THR A 279 1.81 6.51 -15.50
CA THR A 279 1.14 5.31 -16.04
C THR A 279 1.41 5.13 -17.54
N GLY A 280 1.50 6.22 -18.30
CA GLY A 280 1.56 6.17 -19.75
C GLY A 280 0.33 5.48 -20.38
N ASP A 281 0.48 4.91 -21.56
CA ASP A 281 -0.60 4.13 -22.20
C ASP A 281 -0.70 2.72 -21.59
N LEU A 282 -1.65 2.55 -20.67
CA LEU A 282 -1.91 1.29 -19.97
C LEU A 282 -2.61 0.25 -20.87
N PHE A 283 -3.29 0.69 -21.90
CA PHE A 283 -4.25 -0.13 -22.64
C PHE A 283 -3.86 -0.39 -24.09
N GLY A 284 -2.71 0.15 -24.58
CA GLY A 284 -2.24 -0.03 -25.95
C GLY A 284 -3.23 0.52 -26.98
N GLY A 285 -3.94 1.61 -26.65
CA GLY A 285 -4.98 2.19 -27.50
C GLY A 285 -6.30 1.40 -27.55
N SER A 286 -6.47 0.36 -26.73
CA SER A 286 -7.69 -0.44 -26.70
C SER A 286 -8.76 0.17 -25.81
N GLU A 287 -9.73 0.88 -26.39
CA GLU A 287 -10.90 1.39 -25.65
C GLU A 287 -11.67 0.28 -24.89
N ARG A 288 -11.72 -0.93 -25.45
CA ARG A 288 -12.37 -2.06 -24.79
C ARG A 288 -11.67 -2.39 -23.49
N LEU A 289 -10.34 -2.49 -23.50
CA LEU A 289 -9.55 -2.82 -22.30
C LEU A 289 -9.63 -1.69 -21.27
N GLU A 290 -9.62 -0.43 -21.72
CA GLU A 290 -9.82 0.73 -20.84
C GLU A 290 -11.17 0.67 -20.12
N ARG A 291 -12.27 0.48 -20.88
CA ARG A 291 -13.63 0.35 -20.33
C ARG A 291 -13.75 -0.84 -19.38
N GLU A 292 -13.16 -1.98 -19.68
CA GLU A 292 -13.15 -3.14 -18.79
C GLU A 292 -12.40 -2.90 -17.49
N ASN A 293 -11.54 -1.89 -17.40
CA ASN A 293 -10.85 -1.44 -16.20
C ASN A 293 -11.54 -0.27 -15.46
N ASP A 294 -12.59 0.32 -16.03
CA ASP A 294 -13.49 1.26 -15.35
C ASP A 294 -14.54 0.48 -14.54
N LEU A 295 -14.49 0.63 -13.21
CA LEU A 295 -15.33 -0.14 -12.29
C LEU A 295 -16.81 0.28 -12.38
N MET A 296 -17.10 1.55 -12.71
CA MET A 296 -18.46 2.02 -12.92
C MET A 296 -19.05 1.48 -14.20
N TRP A 297 -18.28 1.49 -15.29
CA TRP A 297 -18.68 0.92 -16.58
C TRP A 297 -18.95 -0.59 -16.44
N ARG A 298 -18.10 -1.31 -15.72
CA ARG A 298 -18.28 -2.75 -15.48
C ARG A 298 -19.60 -3.06 -14.79
N LEU A 299 -19.98 -2.27 -13.78
CA LEU A 299 -21.26 -2.44 -13.07
C LEU A 299 -22.48 -2.16 -13.95
N ASP A 300 -22.30 -1.45 -15.06
CA ASP A 300 -23.37 -1.16 -16.02
C ASP A 300 -23.48 -2.21 -17.14
N HIS A 301 -22.37 -2.84 -17.52
CA HIS A 301 -22.30 -3.60 -18.77
C HIS A 301 -21.89 -5.06 -18.59
N MET A 302 -21.45 -5.47 -17.39
CA MET A 302 -20.99 -6.82 -17.10
C MET A 302 -21.75 -7.41 -15.90
N PRO A 303 -21.88 -8.74 -15.81
CA PRO A 303 -22.47 -9.38 -14.63
C PRO A 303 -21.74 -8.97 -13.36
N ALA A 304 -22.49 -8.61 -12.34
CA ALA A 304 -21.93 -8.25 -11.05
C ALA A 304 -21.32 -9.49 -10.35
N PRO A 305 -20.04 -9.46 -9.96
CA PRO A 305 -19.38 -10.64 -9.39
C PRO A 305 -19.82 -10.93 -7.95
N PRO A 306 -19.75 -12.20 -7.49
CA PRO A 306 -20.14 -12.61 -6.14
C PRO A 306 -19.07 -12.25 -5.09
N VAL A 307 -18.73 -10.97 -4.95
CA VAL A 307 -17.69 -10.47 -4.05
C VAL A 307 -18.24 -9.48 -3.04
N SER A 308 -17.52 -9.34 -1.92
CA SER A 308 -17.78 -8.29 -0.93
C SER A 308 -16.79 -7.16 -1.12
N LEU A 309 -17.29 -5.93 -1.25
CA LEU A 309 -16.50 -4.72 -1.42
C LEU A 309 -16.65 -3.79 -0.23
N LEU A 310 -15.55 -3.18 0.20
CA LEU A 310 -15.52 -2.05 1.13
C LEU A 310 -14.83 -0.88 0.44
N VAL A 311 -15.39 0.30 0.57
CA VAL A 311 -14.77 1.54 0.09
C VAL A 311 -14.71 2.56 1.20
N SER A 312 -13.66 3.39 1.23
CA SER A 312 -13.60 4.51 2.15
C SER A 312 -13.43 5.86 1.45
N SER A 313 -13.87 6.92 2.12
CA SER A 313 -13.63 8.31 1.75
C SER A 313 -13.95 9.23 2.91
N SER A 314 -13.69 10.53 2.75
CA SER A 314 -14.08 11.57 3.71
C SER A 314 -15.01 12.60 3.04
N GLU A 315 -16.05 13.02 3.78
CA GLU A 315 -17.01 14.03 3.28
C GLU A 315 -16.31 15.35 2.95
N HIS A 316 -15.33 15.73 3.79
CA HIS A 316 -14.55 16.94 3.61
C HIS A 316 -13.06 16.58 3.52
N GLY A 317 -12.39 17.12 2.49
CA GLY A 317 -10.93 16.99 2.27
C GLY A 317 -10.51 15.92 1.27
N GLU A 318 -11.41 15.03 0.84
CA GLU A 318 -11.13 14.07 -0.23
C GLU A 318 -11.91 14.39 -1.52
N ARG A 319 -11.21 14.31 -2.65
CA ARG A 319 -11.80 14.61 -3.96
C ARG A 319 -12.74 13.50 -4.46
N ASN A 320 -12.44 12.25 -4.09
CA ASN A 320 -13.17 11.06 -4.56
C ASN A 320 -14.49 10.80 -3.81
N TYR A 321 -14.89 11.63 -2.84
CA TYR A 321 -16.08 11.38 -2.04
C TYR A 321 -17.36 11.20 -2.90
N ARG A 322 -17.56 12.09 -3.89
CA ARG A 322 -18.74 12.01 -4.78
C ARG A 322 -18.76 10.72 -5.60
N ASP A 323 -17.59 10.29 -6.07
CA ASP A 323 -17.44 9.07 -6.86
C ASP A 323 -17.67 7.84 -5.98
N THR A 324 -17.15 7.86 -4.76
CA THR A 324 -17.40 6.82 -3.74
C THR A 324 -18.90 6.68 -3.45
N VAL A 325 -19.61 7.78 -3.23
CA VAL A 325 -21.05 7.75 -3.00
C VAL A 325 -21.80 7.21 -4.24
N ARG A 326 -21.40 7.61 -5.44
CA ARG A 326 -22.00 7.11 -6.70
C ARG A 326 -21.79 5.59 -6.83
N PHE A 327 -20.58 5.10 -6.58
CA PHE A 327 -20.23 3.68 -6.64
C PHE A 327 -21.04 2.87 -5.62
N VAL A 328 -21.07 3.30 -4.36
CA VAL A 328 -21.86 2.66 -3.29
C VAL A 328 -23.33 2.57 -3.67
N ASN A 329 -23.91 3.67 -4.15
CA ASN A 329 -25.33 3.70 -4.54
C ASN A 329 -25.62 2.82 -5.76
N LYS A 330 -24.66 2.70 -6.69
CA LYS A 330 -24.77 1.80 -7.84
C LYS A 330 -24.83 0.34 -7.40
N VAL A 331 -23.86 -0.11 -6.59
CA VAL A 331 -23.84 -1.50 -6.08
C VAL A 331 -25.06 -1.79 -5.23
N LYS A 332 -25.51 -0.86 -4.37
CA LYS A 332 -26.75 -1.01 -3.60
C LYS A 332 -27.98 -1.21 -4.50
N ARG A 333 -28.07 -0.49 -5.64
CA ARG A 333 -29.18 -0.68 -6.58
C ARG A 333 -29.14 -2.05 -7.24
N LEU A 334 -27.96 -2.51 -7.68
CA LEU A 334 -27.78 -3.84 -8.26
C LEU A 334 -28.12 -4.93 -7.26
N ASN A 335 -27.65 -4.80 -6.03
CA ASN A 335 -27.95 -5.76 -4.97
C ASN A 335 -29.46 -5.89 -4.65
N ARG A 336 -30.21 -4.77 -4.68
CA ARG A 336 -31.68 -4.79 -4.56
C ARG A 336 -32.39 -5.51 -5.70
N ARG A 337 -31.73 -5.66 -6.86
CA ARG A 337 -32.23 -6.42 -8.03
C ARG A 337 -31.81 -7.90 -7.99
N GLY A 338 -31.17 -8.35 -6.90
CA GLY A 338 -30.73 -9.72 -6.74
C GLY A 338 -29.28 -9.99 -7.15
N GLU A 339 -28.53 -8.99 -7.62
CA GLU A 339 -27.12 -9.16 -7.96
C GLU A 339 -26.26 -9.50 -6.73
N PRO A 340 -25.25 -10.38 -6.88
CA PRO A 340 -24.56 -10.98 -5.74
C PRO A 340 -23.54 -10.06 -5.05
N THR A 341 -23.06 -9.01 -5.72
CA THR A 341 -22.04 -8.10 -5.16
C THR A 341 -22.55 -7.38 -3.90
N ARG A 342 -21.77 -7.39 -2.84
CA ARG A 342 -22.06 -6.70 -1.57
C ARG A 342 -21.17 -5.48 -1.42
N ILE A 343 -21.68 -4.41 -0.78
CA ILE A 343 -20.93 -3.16 -0.56
C ILE A 343 -21.08 -2.69 0.88
N SER A 344 -19.96 -2.31 1.47
CA SER A 344 -19.84 -1.58 2.74
C SER A 344 -19.04 -0.30 2.51
N SER A 345 -19.16 0.67 3.40
CA SER A 345 -18.38 1.91 3.31
C SER A 345 -17.92 2.40 4.68
N ILE A 346 -16.76 3.04 4.70
CA ILE A 346 -16.26 3.85 5.82
C ILE A 346 -16.25 5.29 5.32
N ILE A 347 -17.11 6.14 5.88
CA ILE A 347 -17.14 7.57 5.54
C ILE A 347 -16.73 8.34 6.77
N LEU A 348 -15.63 9.06 6.67
CA LEU A 348 -15.16 9.97 7.71
C LEU A 348 -15.76 11.37 7.46
N SER A 349 -16.05 12.10 8.52
CA SER A 349 -16.51 13.50 8.39
C SER A 349 -15.42 14.39 7.78
N THR A 350 -14.16 14.16 8.16
CA THR A 350 -12.99 14.89 7.66
C THR A 350 -11.79 13.97 7.47
N GLY A 351 -11.06 14.19 6.39
CA GLY A 351 -9.83 13.49 6.07
C GLY A 351 -9.28 13.96 4.73
N GLY A 352 -7.99 13.79 4.51
CA GLY A 352 -7.35 14.07 3.23
C GLY A 352 -6.81 12.79 2.60
N HIS A 353 -6.35 12.86 1.37
CA HIS A 353 -5.74 11.74 0.67
C HIS A 353 -4.30 11.50 1.18
N ASN A 354 -4.16 10.93 2.37
CA ASN A 354 -2.89 10.76 3.05
C ASN A 354 -2.90 9.65 4.11
N PHE A 355 -1.70 9.30 4.59
CA PHE A 355 -1.47 8.25 5.59
C PHE A 355 -2.18 8.50 6.92
N HIS A 356 -2.38 9.75 7.32
CA HIS A 356 -3.08 10.06 8.56
C HIS A 356 -4.56 9.61 8.49
N THR A 357 -5.22 9.84 7.38
CA THR A 357 -6.59 9.40 7.12
C THR A 357 -6.67 7.88 7.04
N TRP A 358 -5.87 7.26 6.19
CA TRP A 358 -5.89 5.80 6.00
C TRP A 358 -5.57 5.02 7.28
N LYS A 359 -4.67 5.53 8.13
CA LYS A 359 -4.38 4.92 9.43
C LYS A 359 -5.60 4.86 10.36
N ARG A 360 -6.54 5.79 10.23
CA ARG A 360 -7.81 5.78 10.97
C ARG A 360 -8.79 4.73 10.43
N GLU A 361 -8.71 4.41 9.15
CA GLU A 361 -9.61 3.49 8.44
C GLU A 361 -9.14 2.03 8.52
N VAL A 362 -7.82 1.79 8.54
CA VAL A 362 -7.21 0.45 8.54
C VAL A 362 -7.81 -0.50 9.60
N PRO A 363 -8.04 -0.11 10.87
CA PRO A 363 -8.59 -1.05 11.85
C PRO A 363 -9.97 -1.60 11.47
N ALA A 364 -10.88 -0.72 11.07
CA ALA A 364 -12.24 -1.11 10.67
C ALA A 364 -12.23 -1.90 9.36
N ALA A 365 -11.36 -1.54 8.41
CA ALA A 365 -11.24 -2.23 7.14
C ALA A 365 -10.66 -3.65 7.30
N LEU A 366 -9.63 -3.83 8.15
CA LEU A 366 -9.07 -5.15 8.46
C LEU A 366 -10.07 -6.05 9.20
N GLU A 367 -10.78 -5.52 10.19
CA GLU A 367 -11.82 -6.25 10.91
C GLU A 367 -12.93 -6.71 9.95
N TRP A 368 -13.39 -5.79 9.08
CA TRP A 368 -14.38 -6.07 8.06
C TRP A 368 -13.91 -7.16 7.08
N LEU A 369 -12.65 -7.07 6.60
CA LEU A 369 -12.07 -8.05 5.68
C LEU A 369 -11.93 -9.41 6.36
N GLY A 370 -11.35 -9.45 7.56
CA GLY A 370 -11.14 -10.69 8.33
C GLY A 370 -12.44 -11.44 8.64
N GLY A 371 -13.56 -10.72 8.81
CA GLY A 371 -14.88 -11.32 9.00
C GLY A 371 -15.49 -11.93 7.73
N ARG A 372 -14.86 -11.79 6.56
CA ARG A 372 -15.37 -12.28 5.26
C ARG A 372 -14.55 -13.40 4.64
N LEU A 373 -13.39 -13.69 5.23
CA LEU A 373 -12.48 -14.70 4.72
C LEU A 373 -12.56 -16.01 5.52
N GLY A 374 -12.14 -17.11 4.89
CA GLY A 374 -12.08 -18.43 5.51
C GLY A 374 -13.39 -19.21 5.44
N ASP A 375 -13.37 -20.39 6.04
CA ASP A 375 -14.56 -21.24 6.18
C ASP A 375 -15.44 -20.69 7.32
N ARG A 376 -16.68 -20.34 7.01
CA ARG A 376 -17.73 -20.06 7.99
C ARG A 376 -18.43 -21.35 8.36
#